data_d6e785be7db073de0439e1b03d7f6eb7
#
_entry.id   d6e785be7db073de0439e1b03d7f6eb7
#
_cell.length_a   1.000
_cell.length_b   1.000
_cell.length_c   1.000
_cell.angle_alpha   90.00
_cell.angle_beta   90.00
_cell.angle_gamma   90.00
#
_symmetry.space_group_name_H-M   'P 1'
#
loop_
_entity.id
_entity.type
_entity.pdbx_description
1 polymer ?
#
loop_
_entity_poly.entity_id
_entity_poly.type
_entity_poly.pdbx_seq_one_letter_code
_entity_poly.pdbx_strand_id
1 'polypeptide(L)'
;MQELLQNGRCGLDAVVMEVSSQALMLHRVSGFVFDIGVFTNLEPDHIGENEHKDFADYMHCKSLLFQQCRHGIFNGDSEHLQGILQGHTCTVETFGYGAENDLIAQKVELKKEHWGTWCKISCGRFHGF
;
A
#
# COMPACT_ATOMS: atom_id res chain seq x y z
N MET A 1 -7.56 15.74 11.55
CA MET A 1 -6.55 14.65 11.47
C MET A 1 -5.11 15.17 11.64
N GLN A 2 -4.71 16.25 10.96
CA GLN A 2 -3.38 16.85 11.14
C GLN A 2 -3.08 17.22 12.61
N GLU A 3 -4.01 17.81 13.34
CA GLU A 3 -3.84 18.15 14.76
C GLU A 3 -3.65 16.93 15.66
N LEU A 4 -4.30 15.81 15.37
CA LEU A 4 -4.16 14.55 16.12
C LEU A 4 -2.76 13.94 15.98
N LEU A 5 -2.16 14.04 14.79
CA LEU A 5 -0.84 13.48 14.49
C LEU A 5 0.30 14.41 14.95
N GLN A 6 0.08 15.73 14.97
CA GLN A 6 1.11 16.69 15.36
C GLN A 6 1.26 16.87 16.89
N ASN A 7 0.23 16.57 17.67
CA ASN A 7 0.27 16.91 19.09
C ASN A 7 0.86 15.86 20.03
N GLY A 8 1.19 14.66 19.59
CA GLY A 8 1.83 13.63 20.43
C GLY A 8 1.15 13.33 21.78
N ARG A 9 -0.01 13.96 22.02
CA ARG A 9 -0.75 13.94 23.30
C ARG A 9 -1.87 12.90 23.34
N CYS A 10 -2.09 12.17 22.24
CA CYS A 10 -3.23 11.26 22.15
C CYS A 10 -2.97 9.89 22.79
N GLY A 11 -1.74 9.58 23.22
CA GLY A 11 -1.38 8.28 23.74
C GLY A 11 -1.54 7.16 22.71
N LEU A 12 -1.47 7.47 21.41
CA LEU A 12 -1.53 6.50 20.34
C LEU A 12 -0.11 6.10 19.95
N ASP A 13 0.17 4.81 19.90
CA ASP A 13 1.47 4.27 19.48
C ASP A 13 1.60 4.27 17.94
N ALA A 14 0.48 4.11 17.22
CA ALA A 14 0.44 4.09 15.77
C ALA A 14 -0.91 4.56 15.23
N VAL A 15 -0.92 5.05 14.00
CA VAL A 15 -2.12 5.36 13.23
C VAL A 15 -2.05 4.68 11.89
N VAL A 16 -3.09 3.93 11.55
CA VAL A 16 -3.28 3.31 10.23
C VAL A 16 -4.35 4.08 9.48
N MET A 17 -4.05 4.48 8.26
CA MET A 17 -4.95 5.27 7.42
C MET A 17 -5.00 4.69 6.00
N GLU A 18 -6.21 4.52 5.48
CA GLU A 18 -6.40 4.31 4.05
C GLU A 18 -6.23 5.63 3.30
N VAL A 19 -5.43 5.62 2.23
CA VAL A 19 -5.18 6.79 1.38
C VAL A 19 -5.70 6.50 -0.02
N SER A 20 -6.82 7.13 -0.38
CA SER A 20 -7.37 7.00 -1.73
C SER A 20 -6.53 7.73 -2.77
N SER A 21 -6.59 7.26 -4.03
CA SER A 21 -5.94 7.95 -5.15
C SER A 21 -6.42 9.39 -5.33
N GLN A 22 -7.71 9.65 -5.07
CA GLN A 22 -8.25 11.01 -5.07
C GLN A 22 -7.67 11.89 -3.96
N ALA A 23 -7.41 11.33 -2.78
CA ALA A 23 -6.78 12.09 -1.70
C ALA A 23 -5.36 12.52 -2.08
N LEU A 24 -4.63 11.70 -2.81
CA LEU A 24 -3.31 12.02 -3.36
C LEU A 24 -3.41 13.05 -4.49
N MET A 25 -4.31 12.85 -5.45
CA MET A 25 -4.57 13.77 -6.56
C MET A 25 -4.95 15.18 -6.06
N LEU A 26 -5.78 15.26 -5.04
CA LEU A 26 -6.26 16.52 -4.46
C LEU A 26 -5.35 17.06 -3.35
N HIS A 27 -4.16 16.50 -3.19
CA HIS A 27 -3.17 16.92 -2.20
C HIS A 27 -3.67 16.95 -0.75
N ARG A 28 -4.69 16.14 -0.41
CA ARG A 28 -5.30 16.12 0.95
C ARG A 28 -4.36 15.58 2.03
N VAL A 29 -3.35 14.81 1.63
CA VAL A 29 -2.32 14.24 2.50
C VAL A 29 -0.95 14.86 2.27
N SER A 30 -0.85 15.96 1.51
CA SER A 30 0.41 16.66 1.29
C SER A 30 0.96 17.22 2.60
N GLY A 31 2.28 17.09 2.77
CA GLY A 31 2.98 17.50 3.99
C GLY A 31 3.05 16.40 5.07
N PHE A 32 2.39 15.26 4.88
CA PHE A 32 2.64 14.08 5.70
C PHE A 32 3.81 13.29 5.14
N VAL A 33 4.65 12.79 6.04
CA VAL A 33 5.62 11.74 5.73
C VAL A 33 5.20 10.51 6.51
N PHE A 34 4.72 9.50 5.80
CA PHE A 34 4.33 8.22 6.39
C PHE A 34 5.58 7.40 6.72
N ASP A 35 5.58 6.71 7.85
CA ASP A 35 6.67 5.78 8.15
C ASP A 35 6.62 4.59 7.21
N ILE A 36 5.41 4.05 6.95
CA ILE A 36 5.19 2.91 6.06
C ILE A 36 4.05 3.23 5.08
N GLY A 37 4.31 3.02 3.79
CA GLY A 37 3.30 3.00 2.73
C GLY A 37 3.10 1.57 2.23
N VAL A 38 1.86 1.12 2.06
CA VAL A 38 1.56 -0.24 1.58
C VAL A 38 0.79 -0.17 0.26
N PHE A 39 1.29 -0.87 -0.75
CA PHE A 39 0.59 -1.10 -2.01
C PHE A 39 0.07 -2.54 -2.05
N THR A 40 -1.24 -2.70 -2.09
CA THR A 40 -1.90 -4.02 -2.10
C THR A 40 -2.22 -4.47 -3.52
N ASN A 41 -2.96 -3.66 -4.28
CA ASN A 41 -3.34 -3.95 -5.67
C ASN A 41 -3.77 -2.68 -6.41
N LEU A 42 -3.93 -2.82 -7.71
CA LEU A 42 -4.51 -1.81 -8.58
C LEU A 42 -5.44 -2.51 -9.57
N GLU A 43 -6.72 -2.18 -9.49
CA GLU A 43 -7.73 -2.68 -10.41
C GLU A 43 -8.28 -1.51 -11.24
N PRO A 44 -8.74 -1.75 -12.49
CA PRO A 44 -9.34 -0.71 -13.32
C PRO A 44 -10.67 -0.22 -12.72
N ASP A 45 -10.58 0.69 -11.78
CA ASP A 45 -11.69 1.30 -11.06
C ASP A 45 -11.44 2.81 -10.95
N HIS A 46 -12.44 3.57 -10.54
CA HIS A 46 -12.31 5.03 -10.33
C HIS A 46 -11.89 5.82 -11.59
N ILE A 47 -12.36 5.40 -12.77
CA ILE A 47 -12.15 6.11 -14.05
C ILE A 47 -13.48 6.69 -14.51
N GLY A 48 -13.61 8.01 -14.59
CA GLY A 48 -14.85 8.68 -14.94
C GLY A 48 -14.79 10.20 -14.88
N GLU A 49 -15.91 10.83 -15.17
CA GLU A 49 -16.04 12.30 -15.34
C GLU A 49 -15.63 13.11 -14.09
N ASN A 50 -15.74 12.54 -12.88
CA ASN A 50 -15.36 13.17 -11.62
C ASN A 50 -14.27 12.39 -10.88
N GLU A 51 -13.57 11.52 -11.57
CA GLU A 51 -12.53 10.64 -11.06
C GLU A 51 -11.24 10.82 -11.86
N HIS A 52 -10.48 9.74 -12.05
CA HIS A 52 -9.28 9.80 -12.88
C HIS A 52 -9.65 9.79 -14.36
N LYS A 53 -8.92 10.55 -15.18
CA LYS A 53 -9.17 10.65 -16.62
C LYS A 53 -8.93 9.33 -17.36
N ASP A 54 -7.98 8.53 -16.89
CA ASP A 54 -7.61 7.22 -17.41
C ASP A 54 -6.87 6.39 -16.37
N PHE A 55 -6.60 5.14 -16.70
CA PHE A 55 -5.89 4.21 -15.81
C PHE A 55 -4.45 4.65 -15.50
N ALA A 56 -3.77 5.29 -16.44
CA ALA A 56 -2.41 5.78 -16.23
C ALA A 56 -2.38 6.91 -15.19
N ASP A 57 -3.35 7.82 -15.26
CA ASP A 57 -3.53 8.88 -14.26
C ASP A 57 -3.86 8.30 -12.88
N TYR A 58 -4.74 7.30 -12.82
CA TYR A 58 -5.08 6.59 -11.58
C TYR A 58 -3.83 5.93 -10.95
N MET A 59 -3.06 5.18 -11.75
CA MET A 59 -1.81 4.56 -11.31
C MET A 59 -0.78 5.59 -10.87
N HIS A 60 -0.62 6.68 -11.63
CA HIS A 60 0.26 7.78 -11.26
C HIS A 60 -0.14 8.39 -9.92
N CYS A 61 -1.42 8.70 -9.72
CA CYS A 61 -1.88 9.27 -8.45
C CYS A 61 -1.60 8.33 -7.26
N LYS A 62 -1.80 7.01 -7.43
CA LYS A 62 -1.45 6.04 -6.38
C LYS A 62 0.07 5.99 -6.09
N SER A 63 0.92 6.15 -7.11
CA SER A 63 2.37 6.15 -6.93
C SER A 63 2.88 7.31 -6.07
N LEU A 64 2.15 8.43 -6.02
CA LEU A 64 2.52 9.60 -5.22
C LEU A 64 2.67 9.30 -3.72
N LEU A 65 1.98 8.29 -3.19
CA LEU A 65 2.15 7.86 -1.81
C LEU A 65 3.61 7.51 -1.50
N PHE A 66 4.30 6.89 -2.46
CA PHE A 66 5.66 6.37 -2.29
C PHE A 66 6.76 7.43 -2.47
N GLN A 67 6.35 8.66 -2.76
CA GLN A 67 7.21 9.85 -2.69
C GLN A 67 7.15 10.53 -1.32
N GLN A 68 6.21 10.15 -0.46
CA GLN A 68 6.00 10.72 0.86
C GLN A 68 5.92 9.67 1.97
N CYS A 69 6.57 8.52 1.77
CA CYS A 69 6.79 7.54 2.83
C CYS A 69 8.28 7.18 2.95
N ARG A 70 8.67 6.63 4.10
CA ARG A 70 10.04 6.20 4.37
C ARG A 70 10.29 4.79 3.86
N HIS A 71 9.34 3.89 4.12
CA HIS A 71 9.39 2.48 3.74
C HIS A 71 8.16 2.13 2.92
N GLY A 72 8.36 1.56 1.74
CA GLY A 72 7.30 1.06 0.88
C GLY A 72 7.25 -0.46 0.92
N ILE A 73 6.06 -1.00 1.15
CA ILE A 73 5.78 -2.44 1.13
C ILE A 73 4.83 -2.69 -0.05
N PHE A 74 5.26 -3.49 -1.01
CA PHE A 74 4.57 -3.63 -2.29
C PHE A 74 4.15 -5.06 -2.56
N ASN A 75 2.94 -5.24 -3.12
CA ASN A 75 2.56 -6.50 -3.73
C ASN A 75 3.44 -6.75 -4.97
N GLY A 76 4.42 -7.64 -4.85
CA GLY A 76 5.36 -7.97 -5.91
C GLY A 76 4.76 -8.82 -7.02
N ASP A 77 3.62 -9.47 -6.77
CA ASP A 77 2.91 -10.24 -7.79
C ASP A 77 2.04 -9.36 -8.70
N SER A 78 1.94 -8.05 -8.41
CA SER A 78 1.16 -7.12 -9.22
C SER A 78 1.84 -6.80 -10.54
N GLU A 79 1.14 -6.97 -11.66
CA GLU A 79 1.61 -6.55 -12.99
C GLU A 79 1.85 -5.02 -13.09
N HIS A 80 1.25 -4.24 -12.18
CA HIS A 80 1.37 -2.78 -12.14
C HIS A 80 2.51 -2.28 -11.25
N LEU A 81 3.27 -3.19 -10.60
CA LEU A 81 4.33 -2.83 -9.65
C LEU A 81 5.31 -1.81 -10.22
N GLN A 82 5.78 -2.02 -11.45
CA GLN A 82 6.75 -1.13 -12.09
C GLN A 82 6.21 0.29 -12.30
N GLY A 83 4.91 0.41 -12.61
CA GLY A 83 4.24 1.70 -12.73
C GLY A 83 4.10 2.42 -11.39
N ILE A 84 3.79 1.68 -10.34
CA ILE A 84 3.67 2.23 -8.98
C ILE A 84 5.03 2.64 -8.42
N LEU A 85 6.11 1.96 -8.78
CA LEU A 85 7.47 2.31 -8.38
C LEU A 85 8.05 3.53 -9.11
N GLN A 86 7.35 4.08 -10.12
CA GLN A 86 7.85 5.27 -10.81
C GLN A 86 7.98 6.46 -9.86
N GLY A 87 9.20 6.99 -9.74
CA GLY A 87 9.49 8.18 -8.95
C GLY A 87 9.44 7.99 -7.43
N HIS A 88 9.36 6.74 -6.92
CA HIS A 88 9.43 6.48 -5.49
C HIS A 88 10.75 6.98 -4.87
N THR A 89 10.71 7.35 -3.61
CA THR A 89 11.88 7.80 -2.84
C THR A 89 12.10 6.97 -1.58
N CYS A 90 11.19 6.04 -1.29
CA CYS A 90 11.23 5.16 -0.14
C CYS A 90 12.12 3.93 -0.37
N THR A 91 12.45 3.22 0.70
CA THR A 91 12.97 1.86 0.57
C THR A 91 11.87 0.93 0.07
N VAL A 92 12.23 -0.10 -0.69
CA VAL A 92 11.29 -1.05 -1.30
C VAL A 92 11.44 -2.40 -0.65
N GLU A 93 10.33 -2.96 -0.20
CA GLU A 93 10.20 -4.34 0.26
C GLU A 93 8.95 -4.95 -0.40
N THR A 94 9.02 -6.19 -0.87
CA THR A 94 7.95 -6.82 -1.62
C THR A 94 7.33 -7.98 -0.85
N PHE A 95 6.04 -8.22 -1.08
CA PHE A 95 5.34 -9.39 -0.57
C PHE A 95 4.50 -10.03 -1.69
N GLY A 96 4.29 -11.33 -1.60
CA GLY A 96 3.49 -12.06 -2.57
C GLY A 96 3.61 -13.57 -2.46
N TYR A 97 3.21 -14.26 -3.51
CA TYR A 97 3.37 -15.72 -3.66
C TYR A 97 4.61 -16.08 -4.47
N GLY A 98 5.05 -15.19 -5.35
CA GLY A 98 6.23 -15.35 -6.18
C GLY A 98 7.50 -15.50 -5.35
N ALA A 99 8.44 -16.35 -5.81
CA ALA A 99 9.67 -16.65 -5.11
C ALA A 99 10.66 -15.46 -5.06
N GLU A 100 10.47 -14.48 -5.91
CA GLU A 100 11.25 -13.24 -5.99
C GLU A 100 10.89 -12.18 -4.96
N ASN A 101 9.79 -12.41 -4.20
CA ASN A 101 9.39 -11.47 -3.16
C ASN A 101 10.25 -11.60 -1.90
N ASP A 102 10.47 -10.49 -1.21
CA ASP A 102 11.19 -10.45 0.08
C ASP A 102 10.42 -11.18 1.18
N LEU A 103 9.08 -11.09 1.14
CA LEU A 103 8.16 -11.79 2.04
C LEU A 103 7.25 -12.69 1.22
N ILE A 104 7.44 -14.00 1.36
CA ILE A 104 6.68 -14.99 0.59
C ILE A 104 5.54 -15.56 1.44
N ALA A 105 4.32 -15.49 0.92
CA ALA A 105 3.16 -16.13 1.54
C ALA A 105 3.25 -17.65 1.39
N GLN A 106 3.26 -18.36 2.51
CA GLN A 106 3.31 -19.81 2.56
C GLN A 106 2.10 -20.34 3.31
N LYS A 107 1.63 -21.54 2.91
CA LYS A 107 0.56 -22.26 3.61
C LYS A 107 -0.69 -21.37 3.85
N VAL A 108 -1.20 -20.79 2.77
CA VAL A 108 -2.44 -20.00 2.83
C VAL A 108 -3.62 -20.96 3.02
N GLU A 109 -4.30 -20.86 4.15
CA GLU A 109 -5.46 -21.68 4.50
C GLU A 109 -6.68 -20.79 4.68
N LEU A 110 -7.72 -21.04 3.89
CA LEU A 110 -9.04 -20.42 4.12
C LEU A 110 -9.80 -21.24 5.17
N LYS A 111 -10.15 -20.62 6.27
CA LYS A 111 -10.98 -21.22 7.31
C LYS A 111 -12.34 -20.56 7.35
N LYS A 112 -13.38 -21.39 7.30
CA LYS A 112 -14.77 -20.95 7.41
C LYS A 112 -15.32 -21.40 8.76
N GLU A 113 -15.76 -20.43 9.53
CA GLU A 113 -16.43 -20.66 10.81
C GLU A 113 -17.84 -20.05 10.80
N HIS A 114 -18.67 -20.39 11.78
CA HIS A 114 -20.07 -19.94 11.83
C HIS A 114 -20.23 -18.40 11.90
N TRP A 115 -19.20 -17.68 12.33
CA TRP A 115 -19.18 -16.21 12.42
C TRP A 115 -18.45 -15.54 11.25
N GLY A 116 -17.88 -16.27 10.30
CA GLY A 116 -17.24 -15.72 9.11
C GLY A 116 -16.18 -16.61 8.48
N THR A 117 -15.59 -16.07 7.41
CA THR A 117 -14.44 -16.68 6.73
C THR A 117 -13.20 -15.83 7.00
N TRP A 118 -12.11 -16.49 7.40
CA TRP A 118 -10.83 -15.83 7.62
C TRP A 118 -9.69 -16.62 6.97
N CYS A 119 -8.60 -15.93 6.70
CA CYS A 119 -7.42 -16.50 6.07
C CYS A 119 -6.28 -16.61 7.08
N LYS A 120 -5.69 -17.79 7.20
CA LYS A 120 -4.45 -18.01 7.93
C LYS A 120 -3.31 -18.06 6.92
N ILE A 121 -2.34 -17.18 7.08
CA ILE A 121 -1.15 -17.10 6.23
C ILE A 121 0.07 -17.30 7.11
N SER A 122 0.98 -18.19 6.70
CA SER A 122 2.33 -18.24 7.22
C SER A 122 3.25 -17.54 6.24
N CYS A 123 4.12 -16.68 6.74
CA CYS A 123 5.07 -15.94 5.91
C CYS A 123 6.49 -16.43 6.19
N GLY A 124 7.31 -16.53 5.15
CA GLY A 124 8.75 -16.78 5.25
C GLY A 124 9.51 -15.62 4.60
N ARG A 125 10.59 -15.15 5.21
CA ARG A 125 11.57 -14.27 4.57
C ARG A 125 12.54 -15.11 3.77
N PHE A 126 12.73 -14.76 2.51
CA PHE A 126 13.87 -15.25 1.75
C PHE A 126 15.06 -14.33 2.05
N HIS A 127 15.98 -14.79 2.87
CA HIS A 127 17.32 -14.19 2.90
C HIS A 127 18.10 -14.83 1.75
N GLY A 128 18.09 -14.18 0.59
CA GLY A 128 19.03 -14.51 -0.47
C GLY A 128 20.44 -14.30 0.04
N PHE A 129 21.28 -15.31 -0.16
CA PHE A 129 22.72 -15.25 0.06
C PHE A 129 23.37 -14.44 -1.05
#